data_47063237eb8d319cd42e6f3aef6aabfe
#
_entry.id   47063237eb8d319cd42e6f3aef6aabfe
#
_cell.length_a   1.000
_cell.length_b   1.000
_cell.length_c   1.000
_cell.angle_alpha   90.00
_cell.angle_beta   90.00
_cell.angle_gamma   90.00
#
_symmetry.space_group_name_H-M   'P 1'
#
loop_
_entity.id
_entity.type
_entity.pdbx_description
1 polymer ?
#
loop_
_entity_poly.entity_id
_entity_poly.type
_entity_poly.pdbx_seq_one_letter_code
_entity_poly.pdbx_strand_id
1 'polypeptide(L)'
;MVQPAYVGSRGFTSITALARTQWVDLEGAPETTTISFDTPIGKNDNMGIGLSLFTDKIGPTAENRITIDYAFAINFIWSKLTFGLKAGINEFEIDYNRLNIADDNDPLVQYNANKIQPRFGLGIYFNTEEYYLGISAPNILETNYYDELNIENTSFSNVSDRIHFYGMAGYVFDLTPKIKVKPATLVKIVKGAPLQLSLIHI
;
A
#
# COMPACT_ATOMS: atom_id res chain seq x y z
N MET A 1 2.40 -3.62 1.50
CA MET A 1 1.67 -4.70 0.79
C MET A 1 0.29 -4.20 0.39
N VAL A 2 -0.15 -4.41 -0.86
CA VAL A 2 -1.45 -3.91 -1.38
C VAL A 2 -2.59 -4.86 -1.02
N GLN A 3 -2.33 -6.19 -1.03
CA GLN A 3 -3.33 -7.23 -0.77
C GLN A 3 -3.07 -7.91 0.58
N PRO A 4 -3.83 -7.59 1.65
CA PRO A 4 -3.63 -8.20 2.97
C PRO A 4 -3.96 -9.71 3.00
N ALA A 5 -4.88 -10.17 2.17
CA ALA A 5 -5.22 -11.58 2.07
C ALA A 5 -4.11 -12.45 1.41
N TYR A 6 -3.06 -11.84 0.89
CA TYR A 6 -1.93 -12.58 0.29
C TYR A 6 -0.89 -13.03 1.32
N VAL A 7 -0.94 -12.50 2.54
CA VAL A 7 0.00 -12.78 3.62
C VAL A 7 -0.01 -14.28 3.98
N GLY A 8 1.17 -14.89 4.04
CA GLY A 8 1.32 -16.33 4.32
C GLY A 8 0.89 -17.27 3.19
N SER A 9 0.38 -16.75 2.05
CA SER A 9 -0.11 -17.58 0.95
C SER A 9 0.99 -18.38 0.24
N ARG A 10 2.26 -17.99 0.42
CA ARG A 10 3.43 -18.67 -0.16
C ARG A 10 3.77 -20.00 0.52
N GLY A 11 3.23 -20.28 1.70
CA GLY A 11 3.51 -21.50 2.46
C GLY A 11 4.87 -21.50 3.17
N PHE A 12 5.62 -20.39 3.13
CA PHE A 12 6.92 -20.24 3.81
C PHE A 12 7.10 -18.80 4.28
N THR A 13 8.01 -18.61 5.24
CA THR A 13 8.40 -17.27 5.71
C THR A 13 9.11 -16.50 4.61
N SER A 14 8.69 -15.27 4.37
CA SER A 14 9.25 -14.40 3.33
C SER A 14 9.64 -13.06 3.92
N ILE A 15 10.83 -12.58 3.54
CA ILE A 15 11.30 -11.22 3.82
C ILE A 15 11.57 -10.55 2.49
N THR A 16 11.02 -9.37 2.28
CA THR A 16 11.24 -8.58 1.08
C THR A 16 11.72 -7.19 1.48
N ALA A 17 12.82 -6.75 0.92
CA ALA A 17 13.32 -5.39 1.06
C ALA A 17 13.40 -4.75 -0.34
N LEU A 18 12.90 -3.53 -0.47
CA LEU A 18 12.95 -2.74 -1.68
C LEU A 18 13.39 -1.33 -1.33
N ALA A 19 14.38 -0.82 -2.04
CA ALA A 19 14.78 0.56 -2.02
C ALA A 19 14.71 1.15 -3.42
N ARG A 20 14.19 2.35 -3.54
CA ARG A 20 14.05 3.08 -4.79
C ARG A 20 14.50 4.52 -4.60
N THR A 21 15.46 4.98 -5.40
CA THR A 21 15.87 6.37 -5.50
C THR A 21 15.56 6.86 -6.92
N GLN A 22 14.90 7.99 -7.03
CA GLN A 22 14.57 8.63 -8.32
C GLN A 22 15.37 9.93 -8.45
N TRP A 23 15.69 10.35 -9.67
CA TRP A 23 16.40 11.59 -9.95
C TRP A 23 17.67 11.74 -9.12
N VAL A 24 18.55 10.75 -9.22
CA VAL A 24 19.86 10.73 -8.53
C VAL A 24 20.59 12.06 -8.79
N ASP A 25 21.22 12.59 -7.76
CA ASP A 25 21.94 13.89 -7.71
C ASP A 25 21.02 15.15 -7.68
N LEU A 26 19.69 14.98 -7.58
CA LEU A 26 18.78 16.09 -7.33
C LEU A 26 18.49 16.20 -5.82
N GLU A 27 18.70 17.36 -5.23
CA GLU A 27 18.36 17.62 -3.82
C GLU A 27 16.84 17.49 -3.61
N GLY A 28 16.43 16.75 -2.57
CA GLY A 28 15.02 16.48 -2.31
C GLY A 28 14.38 15.44 -3.23
N ALA A 29 15.19 14.70 -3.99
CA ALA A 29 14.71 13.62 -4.85
C ALA A 29 13.93 12.55 -4.08
N PRO A 30 12.92 11.89 -4.72
CA PRO A 30 12.13 10.87 -4.06
C PRO A 30 12.96 9.64 -3.67
N GLU A 31 12.86 9.25 -2.40
CA GLU A 31 13.46 8.04 -1.84
C GLU A 31 12.41 7.20 -1.15
N THR A 32 12.18 6.00 -1.66
CA THR A 32 11.21 5.06 -1.11
C THR A 32 11.91 3.81 -0.59
N THR A 33 11.64 3.43 0.65
CA THR A 33 12.11 2.17 1.22
C THR A 33 10.94 1.37 1.76
N THR A 34 10.92 0.07 1.46
CA THR A 34 9.92 -0.86 1.96
C THR A 34 10.60 -2.10 2.47
N ILE A 35 10.24 -2.53 3.67
CA ILE A 35 10.63 -3.81 4.25
C ILE A 35 9.36 -4.52 4.66
N SER A 36 9.17 -5.75 4.21
CA SER A 36 8.03 -6.58 4.60
C SER A 36 8.47 -7.97 4.99
N PHE A 37 7.83 -8.48 6.01
CA PHE A 37 7.94 -9.82 6.52
C PHE A 37 6.56 -10.47 6.49
N ASP A 38 6.46 -11.69 6.02
CA ASP A 38 5.23 -12.47 6.11
C ASP A 38 5.53 -13.95 6.33
N THR A 39 4.65 -14.61 7.06
CA THR A 39 4.78 -16.03 7.40
C THR A 39 3.41 -16.67 7.53
N PRO A 40 3.25 -17.92 7.05
CA PRO A 40 2.09 -18.73 7.39
C PRO A 40 2.15 -19.14 8.85
N ILE A 41 0.99 -19.25 9.50
CA ILE A 41 0.83 -19.73 10.87
C ILE A 41 -0.34 -20.73 10.96
N GLY A 42 -0.33 -21.53 12.01
CA GLY A 42 -1.36 -22.55 12.25
C GLY A 42 -1.03 -23.91 11.65
N LYS A 43 -1.88 -24.89 12.00
CA LYS A 43 -1.82 -26.20 11.39
C LYS A 43 -2.42 -26.09 9.98
N ASN A 44 -1.78 -26.60 8.95
CA ASN A 44 -2.23 -26.57 7.55
C ASN A 44 -2.14 -25.20 6.85
N ASP A 45 -1.34 -24.26 7.36
CA ASP A 45 -1.09 -22.95 6.71
C ASP A 45 -2.37 -22.18 6.34
N ASN A 46 -3.39 -22.30 7.22
CA ASN A 46 -4.68 -21.63 7.00
C ASN A 46 -4.73 -20.21 7.54
N MET A 47 -3.68 -19.76 8.18
CA MET A 47 -3.54 -18.39 8.65
C MET A 47 -2.20 -17.81 8.19
N GLY A 48 -2.14 -16.49 8.07
CA GLY A 48 -0.92 -15.76 7.78
C GLY A 48 -0.83 -14.49 8.61
N ILE A 49 0.38 -14.11 8.96
CA ILE A 49 0.68 -12.82 9.60
C ILE A 49 1.80 -12.15 8.85
N GLY A 50 1.71 -10.82 8.73
CA GLY A 50 2.73 -10.00 8.10
C GLY A 50 2.95 -8.69 8.83
N LEU A 51 4.15 -8.16 8.66
CA LEU A 51 4.57 -6.84 9.12
C LEU A 51 5.19 -6.11 7.93
N SER A 52 4.82 -4.85 7.72
CA SER A 52 5.42 -4.03 6.69
C SER A 52 5.80 -2.66 7.23
N LEU A 53 7.02 -2.24 6.91
CA LEU A 53 7.56 -0.91 7.14
C LEU A 53 7.73 -0.22 5.80
N PHE A 54 7.26 1.01 5.71
CA PHE A 54 7.35 1.83 4.51
C PHE A 54 7.81 3.22 4.90
N THR A 55 8.78 3.75 4.20
CA THR A 55 9.25 5.13 4.33
C THR A 55 9.35 5.73 2.94
N ASP A 56 8.77 6.90 2.74
CA ASP A 56 8.84 7.68 1.52
C ASP A 56 9.21 9.12 1.85
N LYS A 57 10.23 9.64 1.19
CA LYS A 57 10.73 11.00 1.39
C LYS A 57 10.72 11.71 0.05
N ILE A 58 10.08 12.87 -0.03
CA ILE A 58 10.01 13.68 -1.22
C ILE A 58 10.14 15.15 -0.83
N GLY A 59 11.30 15.75 -1.12
CA GLY A 59 11.59 17.14 -0.74
C GLY A 59 11.43 17.36 0.77
N PRO A 60 10.53 18.25 1.21
CA PRO A 60 10.28 18.56 2.62
C PRO A 60 9.34 17.55 3.29
N THR A 61 8.73 16.62 2.53
CA THR A 61 7.74 15.67 3.07
C THR A 61 8.37 14.33 3.37
N ALA A 62 7.96 13.73 4.49
CA ALA A 62 8.28 12.36 4.85
C ALA A 62 7.01 11.61 5.26
N GLU A 63 6.84 10.39 4.75
CA GLU A 63 5.77 9.48 5.13
C GLU A 63 6.37 8.20 5.70
N ASN A 64 6.03 7.88 6.94
CA ASN A 64 6.43 6.65 7.61
C ASN A 64 5.19 5.81 7.91
N ARG A 65 5.21 4.54 7.52
CA ARG A 65 4.05 3.66 7.69
C ARG A 65 4.47 2.33 8.28
N ILE A 66 3.76 1.92 9.33
CA ILE A 66 3.90 0.60 9.95
C ILE A 66 2.55 -0.08 9.84
N THR A 67 2.51 -1.30 9.25
CA THR A 67 1.27 -2.06 9.11
C THR A 67 1.47 -3.52 9.50
N ILE A 68 0.45 -4.06 10.13
CA ILE A 68 0.31 -5.48 10.44
C ILE A 68 -0.81 -6.02 9.57
N ASP A 69 -0.58 -7.15 8.93
CA ASP A 69 -1.53 -7.87 8.10
C ASP A 69 -1.85 -9.22 8.75
N TYR A 70 -3.12 -9.60 8.76
CA TYR A 70 -3.59 -10.91 9.18
C TYR A 70 -4.44 -11.51 8.07
N ALA A 71 -4.21 -12.76 7.75
CA ALA A 71 -4.98 -13.50 6.75
C ALA A 71 -5.53 -14.81 7.32
N PHE A 72 -6.75 -15.13 6.96
CA PHE A 72 -7.42 -16.40 7.28
C PHE A 72 -7.95 -17.05 6.01
N ALA A 73 -7.57 -18.30 5.78
CA ALA A 73 -7.89 -19.04 4.59
C ALA A 73 -8.82 -20.22 4.86
N ILE A 74 -9.79 -20.39 3.98
CA ILE A 74 -10.65 -21.54 3.88
C ILE A 74 -10.13 -22.39 2.73
N ASN A 75 -9.67 -23.59 3.05
CA ASN A 75 -9.15 -24.54 2.07
C ASN A 75 -10.29 -25.42 1.54
N PHE A 76 -10.46 -25.42 0.24
CA PHE A 76 -11.30 -26.38 -0.49
C PHE A 76 -10.40 -27.43 -1.15
N ILE A 77 -10.98 -28.45 -1.78
CA ILE A 77 -10.23 -29.55 -2.40
C ILE A 77 -9.28 -29.03 -3.51
N TRP A 78 -9.73 -28.06 -4.31
CA TRP A 78 -8.99 -27.56 -5.49
C TRP A 78 -8.72 -26.04 -5.44
N SER A 79 -9.10 -25.38 -4.37
CA SER A 79 -9.00 -23.93 -4.26
C SER A 79 -8.84 -23.47 -2.83
N LYS A 80 -8.41 -22.21 -2.67
CA LYS A 80 -8.23 -21.54 -1.39
C LYS A 80 -8.86 -20.16 -1.45
N LEU A 81 -9.75 -19.84 -0.51
CA LEU A 81 -10.34 -18.53 -0.34
C LEU A 81 -9.77 -17.90 0.93
N THR A 82 -9.13 -16.76 0.79
CA THR A 82 -8.45 -16.08 1.89
C THR A 82 -9.04 -14.71 2.13
N PHE A 83 -9.35 -14.41 3.37
CA PHE A 83 -9.75 -13.09 3.85
C PHE A 83 -8.58 -12.44 4.56
N GLY A 84 -8.32 -11.17 4.28
CA GLY A 84 -7.23 -10.43 4.86
C GLY A 84 -7.69 -9.16 5.56
N LEU A 85 -7.10 -8.90 6.70
CA LEU A 85 -7.25 -7.67 7.47
C LEU A 85 -5.90 -6.97 7.55
N LYS A 86 -5.91 -5.66 7.47
CA LYS A 86 -4.75 -4.79 7.67
C LYS A 86 -5.06 -3.77 8.75
N ALA A 87 -4.12 -3.56 9.65
CA ALA A 87 -4.14 -2.46 10.60
C ALA A 87 -2.77 -1.80 10.66
N GLY A 88 -2.72 -0.51 10.92
CA GLY A 88 -1.45 0.19 11.03
C GLY A 88 -1.59 1.65 11.35
N ILE A 89 -0.46 2.31 11.36
CA ILE A 89 -0.34 3.75 11.54
C ILE A 89 0.48 4.33 10.38
N ASN A 90 0.13 5.54 10.01
CA ASN A 90 0.82 6.36 9.04
C ASN A 90 1.19 7.68 9.71
N GLU A 91 2.46 8.01 9.73
CA GLU A 91 2.98 9.30 10.14
C GLU A 91 3.33 10.09 8.89
N PHE A 92 2.78 11.27 8.77
CA PHE A 92 3.07 12.20 7.69
C PHE A 92 3.66 13.47 8.29
N GLU A 93 4.84 13.85 7.83
CA GLU A 93 5.60 15.00 8.30
C GLU A 93 5.90 15.95 7.13
N ILE A 94 5.78 17.25 7.39
CA ILE A 94 6.26 18.31 6.49
C ILE A 94 7.22 19.18 7.26
N ASP A 95 8.48 19.25 6.81
CA ASP A 95 9.51 20.15 7.33
C ASP A 95 9.56 21.43 6.48
N TYR A 96 8.86 22.46 6.93
CA TYR A 96 8.82 23.75 6.24
C TYR A 96 10.16 24.49 6.25
N ASN A 97 11.09 24.18 7.17
CA ASN A 97 12.42 24.79 7.19
C ASN A 97 13.27 24.41 5.96
N ARG A 98 12.88 23.36 5.23
CA ARG A 98 13.53 22.94 3.98
C ARG A 98 12.96 23.61 2.74
N LEU A 99 11.94 24.46 2.91
CA LEU A 99 11.36 25.25 1.82
C LEU A 99 12.00 26.62 1.77
N ASN A 100 12.24 27.13 0.56
CA ASN A 100 12.63 28.51 0.36
C ASN A 100 11.37 29.39 0.30
N ILE A 101 10.99 29.93 1.46
CA ILE A 101 9.74 30.66 1.66
C ILE A 101 10.00 32.15 1.38
N ALA A 102 9.12 32.78 0.62
CA ALA A 102 9.25 34.19 0.25
C ALA A 102 8.87 35.18 1.38
N ASP A 103 8.05 34.72 2.35
CA ASP A 103 7.63 35.47 3.53
C ASP A 103 7.80 34.62 4.79
N ASP A 104 8.84 34.93 5.58
CA ASP A 104 9.15 34.22 6.83
C ASP A 104 8.09 34.42 7.91
N ASN A 105 7.17 35.34 7.77
CA ASN A 105 6.08 35.61 8.72
C ASN A 105 4.74 34.99 8.31
N ASP A 106 4.70 34.17 7.25
CA ASP A 106 3.49 33.46 6.87
C ASP A 106 3.08 32.47 7.96
N PRO A 107 1.91 32.66 8.62
CA PRO A 107 1.46 31.77 9.70
C PRO A 107 1.28 30.31 9.26
N LEU A 108 1.13 30.05 7.95
CA LEU A 108 0.95 28.70 7.40
C LEU A 108 2.22 27.85 7.43
N VAL A 109 3.39 28.48 7.52
CA VAL A 109 4.70 27.82 7.43
C VAL A 109 5.54 27.93 8.69
N GLN A 110 4.98 28.53 9.75
CA GLN A 110 5.70 28.72 11.02
C GLN A 110 5.94 27.44 11.83
N TYR A 111 5.19 26.38 11.57
CA TYR A 111 5.27 25.14 12.36
C TYR A 111 5.34 23.93 11.44
N ASN A 112 6.30 23.06 11.67
CA ASN A 112 6.36 21.75 11.02
C ASN A 112 5.08 20.97 11.31
N ALA A 113 4.46 20.44 10.26
CA ALA A 113 3.26 19.62 10.40
C ALA A 113 3.63 18.17 10.58
N ASN A 114 3.19 17.55 11.67
CA ASN A 114 3.28 16.12 11.91
C ASN A 114 1.88 15.58 12.21
N LYS A 115 1.44 14.59 11.43
CA LYS A 115 0.12 13.98 11.59
C LYS A 115 0.22 12.46 11.59
N ILE A 116 -0.25 11.87 12.70
CA ILE A 116 -0.34 10.41 12.84
C ILE A 116 -1.77 9.98 12.55
N GLN A 117 -1.94 8.97 11.70
CA GLN A 117 -3.23 8.50 11.20
C GLN A 117 -3.33 6.99 11.31
N PRO A 118 -4.45 6.44 11.84
CA PRO A 118 -4.70 5.03 11.77
C PRO A 118 -5.04 4.61 10.33
N ARG A 119 -4.66 3.39 9.97
CA ARG A 119 -4.99 2.76 8.69
C ARG A 119 -5.62 1.40 8.93
N PHE A 120 -6.73 1.14 8.24
CA PHE A 120 -7.38 -0.15 8.22
C PHE A 120 -7.62 -0.56 6.78
N GLY A 121 -7.44 -1.83 6.49
CA GLY A 121 -7.64 -2.36 5.15
C GLY A 121 -8.22 -3.75 5.17
N LEU A 122 -8.85 -4.11 4.07
CA LEU A 122 -9.50 -5.39 3.85
C LEU A 122 -9.06 -5.96 2.51
N GLY A 123 -9.08 -7.29 2.40
CA GLY A 123 -8.84 -7.97 1.14
C GLY A 123 -9.46 -9.36 1.11
N ILE A 124 -9.78 -9.79 -0.09
CA ILE A 124 -10.23 -11.15 -0.40
C ILE A 124 -9.34 -11.66 -1.52
N TYR A 125 -8.85 -12.87 -1.36
CA TYR A 125 -7.99 -13.52 -2.35
C TYR A 125 -8.45 -14.95 -2.55
N PHE A 126 -8.70 -15.30 -3.80
CA PHE A 126 -9.08 -16.64 -4.21
C PHE A 126 -8.00 -17.18 -5.14
N ASN A 127 -7.52 -18.37 -4.89
CA ASN A 127 -6.54 -19.03 -5.76
C ASN A 127 -6.78 -20.52 -5.92
N THR A 128 -6.43 -20.99 -7.10
CA THR A 128 -6.29 -22.38 -7.48
C THR A 128 -4.84 -22.66 -7.88
N GLU A 129 -4.54 -23.83 -8.41
CA GLU A 129 -3.23 -24.13 -9.00
C GLU A 129 -2.98 -23.33 -10.29
N GLU A 130 -4.03 -22.99 -11.04
CA GLU A 130 -3.91 -22.38 -12.35
C GLU A 130 -4.17 -20.87 -12.35
N TYR A 131 -5.09 -20.36 -11.51
CA TYR A 131 -5.45 -18.96 -11.51
C TYR A 131 -5.69 -18.38 -10.13
N TYR A 132 -5.62 -17.08 -10.06
CA TYR A 132 -5.95 -16.32 -8.85
C TYR A 132 -6.74 -15.06 -9.19
N LEU A 133 -7.57 -14.68 -8.22
CA LEU A 133 -8.34 -13.44 -8.23
C LEU A 133 -8.19 -12.78 -6.85
N GLY A 134 -8.06 -11.47 -6.82
CA GLY A 134 -7.98 -10.72 -5.58
C GLY A 134 -8.64 -9.36 -5.67
N ILE A 135 -9.29 -8.96 -4.60
CA ILE A 135 -9.85 -7.60 -4.43
C ILE A 135 -9.38 -7.10 -3.08
N SER A 136 -8.94 -5.84 -3.02
CA SER A 136 -8.52 -5.23 -1.76
C SER A 136 -8.76 -3.73 -1.72
N ALA A 137 -8.94 -3.23 -0.48
CA ALA A 137 -8.87 -1.83 -0.13
C ALA A 137 -7.86 -1.71 1.04
N PRO A 138 -6.58 -1.39 0.76
CA PRO A 138 -5.51 -1.37 1.79
C PRO A 138 -5.65 -0.23 2.78
N ASN A 139 -6.49 0.76 2.50
CA ASN A 139 -6.92 1.79 3.43
C ASN A 139 -8.39 2.13 3.13
N ILE A 140 -9.25 1.91 4.12
CA ILE A 140 -10.69 2.20 4.05
C ILE A 140 -11.07 3.48 4.80
N LEU A 141 -10.11 4.12 5.47
CA LEU A 141 -10.32 5.40 6.13
C LEU A 141 -9.95 6.54 5.18
N GLU A 142 -10.88 7.46 5.00
CA GLU A 142 -10.60 8.75 4.39
C GLU A 142 -10.04 9.67 5.47
N THR A 143 -8.89 10.27 5.24
CA THR A 143 -8.25 11.17 6.20
C THR A 143 -7.96 12.52 5.56
N ASN A 144 -8.38 13.59 6.24
CA ASN A 144 -8.07 14.94 5.82
C ASN A 144 -6.74 15.39 6.44
N TYR A 145 -5.82 15.87 5.60
CA TYR A 145 -4.49 16.31 6.04
C TYR A 145 -4.50 17.73 6.63
N TYR A 146 -5.51 18.56 6.32
CA TYR A 146 -5.54 19.99 6.61
C TYR A 146 -6.81 20.47 7.33
N ASP A 147 -7.27 19.75 8.38
CA ASP A 147 -8.52 20.13 9.10
C ASP A 147 -8.36 21.24 10.15
N GLU A 148 -7.17 21.75 10.44
CA GLU A 148 -6.95 22.63 11.59
C GLU A 148 -6.54 24.08 11.29
N LEU A 149 -6.38 24.46 10.03
CA LEU A 149 -6.13 25.86 9.72
C LEU A 149 -7.45 26.58 9.43
N ASN A 150 -8.19 26.92 10.50
CA ASN A 150 -9.28 27.90 10.47
C ASN A 150 -8.71 29.29 10.19
N ILE A 151 -8.33 29.56 8.95
CA ILE A 151 -8.11 30.90 8.47
C ILE A 151 -9.44 31.35 7.86
N GLU A 152 -10.12 32.27 8.56
CA GLU A 152 -11.36 32.89 8.11
C GLU A 152 -11.23 33.30 6.62
N ASN A 153 -12.13 32.77 5.77
CA ASN A 153 -12.33 33.13 4.37
C ASN A 153 -11.37 32.62 3.29
N THR A 154 -10.57 31.59 3.51
CA THR A 154 -9.82 31.00 2.39
C THR A 154 -10.21 29.53 2.19
N SER A 155 -10.85 29.22 1.05
CA SER A 155 -11.21 27.86 0.67
C SER A 155 -9.95 27.09 0.26
N PHE A 156 -9.27 26.49 1.22
CA PHE A 156 -8.21 25.55 0.91
C PHE A 156 -8.83 24.23 0.41
N SER A 157 -8.31 23.73 -0.69
CA SER A 157 -8.68 22.41 -1.20
C SER A 157 -8.29 21.35 -0.15
N ASN A 158 -9.27 20.69 0.45
CA ASN A 158 -9.05 19.58 1.36
C ASN A 158 -8.29 18.47 0.65
N VAL A 159 -7.00 18.31 0.98
CA VAL A 159 -6.22 17.16 0.53
C VAL A 159 -6.61 15.99 1.42
N SER A 160 -7.46 15.12 0.89
CA SER A 160 -7.91 13.91 1.57
C SER A 160 -7.30 12.66 0.92
N ASP A 161 -6.85 11.72 1.75
CA ASP A 161 -6.50 10.38 1.29
C ASP A 161 -7.79 9.64 0.91
N ARG A 162 -7.99 9.41 -0.38
CA ARG A 162 -9.19 8.73 -0.90
C ARG A 162 -9.02 7.23 -0.81
N ILE A 163 -10.14 6.52 -0.71
CA ILE A 163 -10.13 5.05 -0.71
C ILE A 163 -9.67 4.54 -2.08
N HIS A 164 -8.64 3.72 -2.06
CA HIS A 164 -8.12 3.03 -3.23
C HIS A 164 -8.61 1.58 -3.24
N PHE A 165 -9.27 1.18 -4.31
CA PHE A 165 -9.63 -0.21 -4.57
C PHE A 165 -8.66 -0.83 -5.57
N TYR A 166 -8.24 -2.06 -5.29
CA TYR A 166 -7.37 -2.83 -6.17
C TYR A 166 -8.05 -4.15 -6.54
N GLY A 167 -8.01 -4.47 -7.82
CA GLY A 167 -8.36 -5.77 -8.36
C GLY A 167 -7.14 -6.42 -8.97
N MET A 168 -6.90 -7.69 -8.73
CA MET A 168 -5.82 -8.45 -9.34
C MET A 168 -6.32 -9.79 -9.86
N ALA A 169 -5.78 -10.21 -10.98
CA ALA A 169 -6.04 -11.52 -11.56
C ALA A 169 -4.81 -12.04 -12.28
N GLY A 170 -4.66 -13.34 -12.36
CA GLY A 170 -3.66 -13.99 -13.17
C GLY A 170 -4.02 -15.42 -13.45
N TYR A 171 -3.51 -15.93 -14.56
CA TYR A 171 -3.71 -17.31 -15.02
C TYR A 171 -2.38 -17.91 -15.47
N VAL A 172 -2.16 -19.18 -15.18
CA VAL A 172 -0.96 -19.91 -15.59
C VAL A 172 -1.33 -20.85 -16.74
N PHE A 173 -0.76 -20.62 -17.90
CA PHE A 173 -0.89 -21.48 -19.07
C PHE A 173 0.33 -22.40 -19.19
N ASP A 174 0.12 -23.70 -19.25
CA ASP A 174 1.14 -24.68 -19.56
C ASP A 174 1.25 -24.82 -21.09
N LEU A 175 2.19 -24.09 -21.71
CA LEU A 175 2.43 -24.19 -23.16
C LEU A 175 3.17 -25.46 -23.53
N THR A 176 4.12 -25.87 -22.72
CA THR A 176 4.87 -27.13 -22.84
C THR A 176 5.24 -27.65 -21.44
N PRO A 177 5.68 -28.92 -21.29
CA PRO A 177 6.11 -29.42 -19.99
C PRO A 177 7.23 -28.61 -19.29
N LYS A 178 7.92 -27.75 -20.06
CA LYS A 178 9.02 -26.92 -19.57
C LYS A 178 8.76 -25.43 -19.59
N ILE A 179 7.67 -24.99 -20.24
CA ILE A 179 7.36 -23.56 -20.43
C ILE A 179 5.96 -23.28 -19.90
N LYS A 180 5.90 -22.39 -18.92
CA LYS A 180 4.65 -21.84 -18.38
C LYS A 180 4.60 -20.34 -18.66
N VAL A 181 3.45 -19.83 -19.05
CA VAL A 181 3.22 -18.40 -19.25
C VAL A 181 2.15 -17.94 -18.28
N LYS A 182 2.44 -16.87 -17.57
CA LYS A 182 1.54 -16.31 -16.56
C LYS A 182 1.20 -14.85 -16.89
N PRO A 183 0.16 -14.59 -17.66
CA PRO A 183 -0.42 -13.24 -17.73
C PRO A 183 -1.03 -12.88 -16.38
N ALA A 184 -0.79 -11.64 -15.96
CA ALA A 184 -1.32 -11.07 -14.75
C ALA A 184 -1.82 -9.64 -15.01
N THR A 185 -2.87 -9.25 -14.33
CA THR A 185 -3.41 -7.89 -14.39
C THR A 185 -3.61 -7.32 -13.00
N LEU A 186 -3.40 -6.01 -12.90
CA LEU A 186 -3.71 -5.20 -11.72
C LEU A 186 -4.53 -4.00 -12.14
N VAL A 187 -5.68 -3.83 -11.52
CA VAL A 187 -6.58 -2.69 -11.70
C VAL A 187 -6.57 -1.85 -10.45
N LYS A 188 -6.45 -0.53 -10.58
CA LYS A 188 -6.60 0.43 -9.49
C LYS A 188 -7.73 1.38 -9.80
N ILE A 189 -8.64 1.53 -8.85
CA ILE A 189 -9.82 2.41 -8.93
C ILE A 189 -9.76 3.37 -7.74
N VAL A 190 -9.86 4.67 -8.04
CA VAL A 190 -9.94 5.75 -7.05
C VAL A 190 -11.04 6.71 -7.46
N LYS A 191 -11.86 7.15 -6.52
CA LYS A 191 -12.94 8.12 -6.80
C LYS A 191 -12.34 9.43 -7.35
N GLY A 192 -12.76 9.84 -8.54
CA GLY A 192 -12.31 11.08 -9.17
C GLY A 192 -10.97 10.98 -9.91
N ALA A 193 -10.45 9.77 -10.12
CA ALA A 193 -9.29 9.52 -10.97
C ALA A 193 -9.64 8.51 -12.08
N PRO A 194 -8.98 8.55 -13.24
CA PRO A 194 -9.17 7.55 -14.28
C PRO A 194 -8.74 6.17 -13.80
N LEU A 195 -9.39 5.13 -14.32
CA LEU A 195 -9.04 3.74 -14.06
C LEU A 195 -7.62 3.47 -14.54
N GLN A 196 -6.81 2.87 -13.68
CA GLN A 196 -5.44 2.45 -14.00
C GLN A 196 -5.41 0.94 -14.18
N LEU A 197 -4.91 0.49 -15.32
CA LEU A 197 -4.76 -0.93 -15.66
C LEU A 197 -3.28 -1.22 -15.92
N SER A 198 -2.74 -2.22 -15.24
CA SER A 198 -1.42 -2.77 -15.50
C SER A 198 -1.55 -4.22 -15.97
N LEU A 199 -0.85 -4.54 -17.06
CA LEU A 199 -0.72 -5.89 -17.60
C LEU A 199 0.73 -6.33 -17.50
N ILE A 200 0.94 -7.51 -16.93
CA ILE A 200 2.26 -8.10 -16.73
C ILE A 200 2.21 -9.53 -17.26
N HIS A 201 3.28 -9.98 -17.90
CA HIS A 201 3.47 -11.38 -18.29
C HIS A 201 4.82 -11.87 -17.76
N ILE A 202 4.83 -13.08 -17.28
CA ILE A 202 6.02 -13.76 -16.72
C ILE A 202 6.15 -15.13 -17.39
#